data_42b9ac033a7f6c966eb4392d2c12e68d
#
_entry.id   42b9ac033a7f6c966eb4392d2c12e68d
#
_cell.length_a   1.000
_cell.length_b   1.000
_cell.length_c   1.000
_cell.angle_alpha   90.00
_cell.angle_beta   90.00
_cell.angle_gamma   90.00
#
_symmetry.space_group_name_H-M   'P 1'
#
loop_
_entity.id
_entity.type
_entity.pdbx_description
1 polymer ?
#
loop_
_entity_poly.entity_id
_entity_poly.type
_entity_poly.pdbx_seq_one_letter_code
_entity_poly.pdbx_strand_id
1 'polypeptide(L)'
;MKRGDARELAVHLIYGRAFTGEEPEQVVSTRLDKEYYGKLAEENEVYAQRPDRFQLRYIDSVVTGVANREDELDDVIRQSSIGWDISRISKLARCILRLAIYEILYVDDVPTGVAVAEAVRIAKKYDGDDTGAFINGILGSFVRSRNTEMEAPQEEAK
;
A
#
# COMPACT_ATOMS: atom_id res chain seq x y z
N MET A 1 4.65 -5.15 17.74
CA MET A 1 4.10 -4.37 16.61
C MET A 1 3.00 -5.17 15.93
N LYS A 2 1.90 -4.54 15.64
CA LYS A 2 0.78 -5.16 14.92
C LYS A 2 1.01 -5.09 13.40
N ARG A 3 0.28 -5.93 12.64
CA ARG A 3 0.35 -5.91 11.17
C ARG A 3 -0.02 -4.52 10.63
N GLY A 4 -0.98 -3.82 11.24
CA GLY A 4 -1.34 -2.46 10.83
C GLY A 4 -0.19 -1.48 10.95
N ASP A 5 0.61 -1.57 12.00
CA ASP A 5 1.80 -0.73 12.17
C ASP A 5 2.88 -1.10 11.14
N ALA A 6 3.07 -2.38 10.89
CA ALA A 6 4.01 -2.85 9.87
C ALA A 6 3.59 -2.36 8.47
N ARG A 7 2.30 -2.35 8.19
CA ARG A 7 1.75 -1.82 6.93
C ARG A 7 2.03 -0.32 6.80
N GLU A 8 1.84 0.41 7.88
CA GLU A 8 2.11 1.84 7.91
C GLU A 8 3.59 2.13 7.65
N LEU A 9 4.50 1.34 8.26
CA LEU A 9 5.93 1.42 7.96
C LEU A 9 6.23 1.13 6.49
N ALA A 10 5.58 0.12 5.91
CA ALA A 10 5.75 -0.19 4.49
C ALA A 10 5.35 1.00 3.62
N VAL A 11 4.27 1.69 3.95
CA VAL A 11 3.86 2.92 3.24
C VAL A 11 4.95 3.98 3.33
N HIS A 12 5.53 4.18 4.51
CA HIS A 12 6.62 5.15 4.70
C HIS A 12 7.82 4.83 3.79
N LEU A 13 8.19 3.56 3.70
CA LEU A 13 9.33 3.14 2.88
C LEU A 13 9.03 3.28 1.38
N ILE A 14 7.83 2.89 0.95
CA ILE A 14 7.39 3.04 -0.44
C ILE A 14 7.37 4.52 -0.82
N TYR A 15 6.86 5.36 0.06
CA TYR A 15 6.79 6.80 -0.15
C TYR A 15 8.19 7.42 -0.23
N GLY A 16 9.08 7.06 0.70
CA GLY A 16 10.47 7.54 0.67
C GLY A 16 11.19 7.16 -0.61
N ARG A 17 11.00 5.92 -1.06
CA ARG A 17 11.58 5.43 -2.31
C ARG A 17 11.07 6.20 -3.54
N ALA A 18 9.84 6.68 -3.51
CA ALA A 18 9.28 7.46 -4.61
C ALA A 18 10.08 8.75 -4.88
N PHE A 19 10.79 9.26 -3.88
CA PHE A 19 11.64 10.44 -4.04
C PHE A 19 13.09 10.12 -4.35
N THR A 20 13.63 9.01 -3.82
CA THR A 20 15.06 8.70 -3.92
C THR A 20 15.41 7.78 -5.09
N GLY A 21 14.46 6.95 -5.53
CA GLY A 21 14.72 5.95 -6.56
C GLY A 21 15.63 4.81 -6.12
N GLU A 22 15.92 4.69 -4.81
CA GLU A 22 16.77 3.62 -4.29
C GLU A 22 16.16 2.25 -4.54
N GLU A 23 17.01 1.22 -4.63
CA GLU A 23 16.54 -0.16 -4.71
C GLU A 23 15.75 -0.53 -3.45
N PRO A 24 14.66 -1.32 -3.58
CA PRO A 24 13.82 -1.64 -2.43
C PRO A 24 14.56 -2.34 -1.29
N GLU A 25 15.50 -3.22 -1.60
CA GLU A 25 16.31 -3.91 -0.60
C GLU A 25 17.15 -2.91 0.22
N GLN A 26 17.67 -1.91 -0.45
CA GLN A 26 18.51 -0.88 0.19
C GLN A 26 17.66 0.02 1.09
N VAL A 27 16.47 0.40 0.65
CA VAL A 27 15.56 1.20 1.46
C VAL A 27 15.20 0.45 2.74
N VAL A 28 14.84 -0.82 2.64
CA VAL A 28 14.47 -1.64 3.79
C VAL A 28 15.64 -1.77 4.75
N SER A 29 16.84 -2.11 4.26
CA SER A 29 18.00 -2.30 5.12
C SER A 29 18.43 -1.01 5.82
N THR A 30 18.40 0.12 5.13
CA THR A 30 18.79 1.42 5.69
C THR A 30 17.78 1.92 6.72
N ARG A 31 16.49 1.91 6.38
CA ARG A 31 15.45 2.45 7.24
C ARG A 31 15.18 1.60 8.47
N LEU A 32 15.40 0.31 8.37
CA LEU A 32 15.21 -0.63 9.48
C LEU A 32 16.51 -0.93 10.23
N ASP A 33 17.59 -0.23 9.92
CA ASP A 33 18.81 -0.24 10.71
C ASP A 33 18.47 0.18 12.16
N LYS A 34 18.98 -0.59 13.11
CA LYS A 34 18.61 -0.46 14.52
C LYS A 34 18.83 0.96 15.07
N GLU A 35 19.96 1.55 14.75
CA GLU A 35 20.32 2.88 15.25
C GLU A 35 19.44 3.96 14.62
N TYR A 36 19.28 3.90 13.30
CA TYR A 36 18.43 4.85 12.57
C TYR A 36 16.98 4.76 13.00
N TYR A 37 16.46 3.55 13.15
CA TYR A 37 15.08 3.31 13.56
C TYR A 37 14.79 3.90 14.94
N GLY A 38 15.72 3.74 15.87
CA GLY A 38 15.56 4.29 17.22
C GLY A 38 15.40 5.81 17.24
N LYS A 39 16.02 6.52 16.30
CA LYS A 39 15.88 7.97 16.18
C LYS A 39 14.52 8.39 15.63
N LEU A 40 13.93 7.59 14.79
CA LEU A 40 12.63 7.90 14.18
C LEU A 40 11.47 7.80 15.19
N ALA A 41 11.63 7.08 16.27
CA ALA A 41 10.59 6.94 17.30
C ALA A 41 10.18 8.28 17.91
N GLU A 42 11.08 9.26 17.93
CA GLU A 42 10.81 10.60 18.43
C GLU A 42 9.88 11.39 17.50
N GLU A 43 9.87 11.06 16.21
CA GLU A 43 9.11 11.77 15.21
C GLU A 43 7.71 11.17 14.98
N ASN A 44 7.57 9.86 15.15
CA ASN A 44 6.31 9.18 14.88
C ASN A 44 6.21 7.92 15.75
N GLU A 45 5.08 7.79 16.44
CA GLU A 45 4.82 6.67 17.35
C GLU A 45 4.88 5.29 16.68
N VAL A 46 4.67 5.20 15.36
CA VAL A 46 4.77 3.94 14.64
C VAL A 46 6.17 3.33 14.74
N TYR A 47 7.18 4.17 14.97
CA TYR A 47 8.57 3.74 15.14
C TYR A 47 8.92 3.40 16.59
N ALA A 48 7.96 3.47 17.53
CA ALA A 48 8.22 3.18 18.95
C ALA A 48 8.60 1.72 19.20
N GLN A 49 8.11 0.80 18.34
CA GLN A 49 8.46 -0.61 18.38
C GLN A 49 9.11 -1.02 17.08
N ARG A 50 10.21 -1.78 17.20
CA ARG A 50 10.88 -2.32 16.03
C ARG A 50 10.14 -3.56 15.53
N PRO A 51 9.99 -3.73 14.19
CA PRO A 51 9.34 -4.92 13.65
C PRO A 51 10.05 -6.20 14.04
N ASP A 52 9.30 -7.25 14.36
CA ASP A 52 9.84 -8.58 14.57
C ASP A 52 10.15 -9.26 13.21
N ARG A 53 10.62 -10.50 13.26
CA ARG A 53 11.01 -11.23 12.04
C ARG A 53 9.84 -11.41 11.06
N PHE A 54 8.62 -11.66 11.55
CA PHE A 54 7.47 -11.85 10.67
C PHE A 54 7.07 -10.55 10.01
N GLN A 55 7.10 -9.46 10.75
CA GLN A 55 6.78 -8.13 10.23
C GLN A 55 7.86 -7.63 9.27
N LEU A 56 9.13 -7.93 9.52
CA LEU A 56 10.21 -7.62 8.60
C LEU A 56 10.02 -8.35 7.26
N ARG A 57 9.60 -9.61 7.28
CA ARG A 57 9.29 -10.36 6.06
C ARG A 57 8.13 -9.72 5.30
N TYR A 58 7.08 -9.33 6.01
CA TYR A 58 5.94 -8.66 5.40
C TYR A 58 6.39 -7.35 4.75
N ILE A 59 7.10 -6.49 5.49
CA ILE A 59 7.56 -5.20 5.00
C ILE A 59 8.44 -5.39 3.76
N ASP A 60 9.44 -6.24 3.83
CA ASP A 60 10.34 -6.52 2.71
C ASP A 60 9.57 -7.02 1.49
N SER A 61 8.67 -7.97 1.71
CA SER A 61 7.86 -8.55 0.64
C SER A 61 7.00 -7.50 -0.08
N VAL A 62 6.29 -6.65 0.66
CA VAL A 62 5.38 -5.69 0.04
C VAL A 62 6.14 -4.50 -0.56
N VAL A 63 7.21 -4.03 0.07
CA VAL A 63 8.02 -2.94 -0.49
C VAL A 63 8.67 -3.38 -1.81
N THR A 64 9.25 -4.56 -1.83
CA THR A 64 9.86 -5.14 -3.03
C THR A 64 8.81 -5.44 -4.09
N GLY A 65 7.70 -6.05 -3.70
CA GLY A 65 6.61 -6.40 -4.62
C GLY A 65 5.99 -5.18 -5.30
N VAL A 66 5.72 -4.12 -4.54
CA VAL A 66 5.21 -2.86 -5.11
C VAL A 66 6.23 -2.26 -6.07
N ALA A 67 7.50 -2.22 -5.68
CA ALA A 67 8.56 -1.66 -6.54
C ALA A 67 8.66 -2.38 -7.89
N ASN A 68 8.53 -3.69 -7.88
CA ASN A 68 8.66 -4.51 -9.09
C ASN A 68 7.41 -4.50 -9.98
N ARG A 69 6.28 -3.96 -9.50
CA ARG A 69 5.00 -3.99 -10.20
C ARG A 69 4.35 -2.62 -10.33
N GLU A 70 5.12 -1.56 -10.27
CA GLU A 70 4.58 -0.19 -10.28
C GLU A 70 3.69 0.07 -11.51
N ASP A 71 4.12 -0.34 -12.70
CA ASP A 71 3.35 -0.11 -13.92
C ASP A 71 2.02 -0.85 -13.91
N GLU A 72 2.02 -2.11 -13.48
CA GLU A 72 0.80 -2.90 -13.31
C GLU A 72 -0.15 -2.26 -12.32
N LEU A 73 0.37 -1.85 -11.16
CA LEU A 73 -0.44 -1.23 -10.12
C LEU A 73 -0.99 0.12 -10.56
N ASP A 74 -0.21 0.90 -11.27
CA ASP A 74 -0.66 2.19 -11.82
C ASP A 74 -1.75 2.00 -12.87
N ASP A 75 -1.68 0.94 -13.69
CA ASP A 75 -2.73 0.60 -14.64
C ASP A 75 -4.05 0.29 -13.92
N VAL A 76 -3.99 -0.46 -12.83
CA VAL A 76 -5.18 -0.75 -12.02
C VAL A 76 -5.76 0.53 -11.45
N ILE A 77 -4.92 1.44 -10.94
CA ILE A 77 -5.38 2.74 -10.43
C ILE A 77 -6.10 3.52 -11.52
N ARG A 78 -5.53 3.61 -12.72
CA ARG A 78 -6.16 4.32 -13.83
C ARG A 78 -7.52 3.72 -14.21
N GLN A 79 -7.59 2.41 -14.31
CA GLN A 79 -8.83 1.71 -14.68
C GLN A 79 -9.91 1.86 -13.62
N SER A 80 -9.52 1.97 -12.35
CA SER A 80 -10.44 2.07 -11.22
C SER A 80 -10.85 3.50 -10.88
N SER A 81 -10.24 4.49 -11.51
CA SER A 81 -10.44 5.92 -11.20
C SER A 81 -11.35 6.63 -12.20
N ILE A 82 -12.16 5.91 -12.94
CA ILE A 82 -13.12 6.51 -13.89
C ILE A 82 -14.06 7.44 -13.11
N GLY A 83 -14.12 8.69 -13.55
CA GLY A 83 -14.87 9.74 -12.86
C GLY A 83 -14.07 10.51 -11.82
N TRP A 84 -12.82 10.12 -11.58
CA TRP A 84 -11.91 10.80 -10.65
C TRP A 84 -10.75 11.44 -11.41
N ASP A 85 -10.34 12.63 -10.99
CA ASP A 85 -9.17 13.29 -11.57
C ASP A 85 -7.90 12.84 -10.86
N ILE A 86 -7.21 11.85 -11.43
CA ILE A 86 -5.99 11.29 -10.85
C ILE A 86 -4.75 12.15 -11.10
N SER A 87 -4.85 13.19 -11.95
CA SER A 87 -3.72 14.10 -12.19
C SER A 87 -3.37 14.89 -10.92
N ARG A 88 -4.31 15.02 -10.00
CA ARG A 88 -4.13 15.74 -8.74
C ARG A 88 -3.87 14.84 -7.54
N ILE A 89 -3.74 13.55 -7.77
CA ILE A 89 -3.47 12.61 -6.68
C ILE A 89 -2.09 12.89 -6.07
N SER A 90 -2.01 12.92 -4.75
CA SER A 90 -0.73 13.09 -4.06
C SER A 90 0.13 11.84 -4.26
N LYS A 91 1.46 12.02 -4.15
CA LYS A 91 2.36 10.87 -4.19
C LYS A 91 2.07 9.88 -3.06
N LEU A 92 1.71 10.39 -1.88
CA LEU A 92 1.38 9.54 -0.74
C LEU A 92 0.13 8.71 -1.03
N ALA A 93 -0.93 9.32 -1.55
CA ALA A 93 -2.16 8.61 -1.91
C ALA A 93 -1.87 7.52 -2.95
N ARG A 94 -1.03 7.81 -3.93
CA ARG A 94 -0.62 6.82 -4.95
C ARG A 94 0.12 5.65 -4.31
N CYS A 95 1.02 5.92 -3.38
CA CYS A 95 1.76 4.87 -2.68
C CYS A 95 0.83 4.00 -1.84
N ILE A 96 -0.14 4.60 -1.16
CA ILE A 96 -1.14 3.88 -0.38
C ILE A 96 -1.99 2.98 -1.29
N LEU A 97 -2.44 3.50 -2.43
CA LEU A 97 -3.21 2.72 -3.41
C LEU A 97 -2.39 1.57 -3.98
N ARG A 98 -1.14 1.81 -4.33
CA ARG A 98 -0.25 0.75 -4.84
C ARG A 98 -0.13 -0.39 -3.84
N LEU A 99 0.11 -0.07 -2.57
CA LEU A 99 0.24 -1.10 -1.53
C LEU A 99 -1.07 -1.86 -1.34
N ALA A 100 -2.20 -1.16 -1.24
CA ALA A 100 -3.49 -1.81 -1.03
C ALA A 100 -3.84 -2.75 -2.18
N ILE A 101 -3.66 -2.32 -3.40
CA ILE A 101 -3.93 -3.14 -4.60
C ILE A 101 -2.98 -4.34 -4.63
N TYR A 102 -1.70 -4.13 -4.32
CA TYR A 102 -0.73 -5.22 -4.22
C TYR A 102 -1.17 -6.27 -3.20
N GLU A 103 -1.60 -5.84 -2.01
CA GLU A 103 -2.06 -6.77 -0.99
C GLU A 103 -3.29 -7.56 -1.45
N ILE A 104 -4.23 -6.91 -2.10
CA ILE A 104 -5.44 -7.56 -2.60
C ILE A 104 -5.09 -8.61 -3.66
N LEU A 105 -4.14 -8.31 -4.54
CA LEU A 105 -3.78 -9.20 -5.64
C LEU A 105 -2.83 -10.32 -5.24
N TYR A 106 -1.91 -10.07 -4.32
CA TYR A 106 -0.76 -10.96 -4.11
C TYR A 106 -0.53 -11.43 -2.68
N VAL A 107 -1.22 -10.89 -1.69
CA VAL A 107 -1.02 -11.29 -0.29
C VAL A 107 -2.25 -12.02 0.20
N ASP A 108 -2.21 -13.35 0.12
CA ASP A 108 -3.36 -14.23 0.33
C ASP A 108 -3.94 -14.16 1.75
N ASP A 109 -3.10 -13.90 2.76
CA ASP A 109 -3.56 -13.87 4.15
C ASP A 109 -4.16 -12.53 4.58
N VAL A 110 -4.26 -11.56 3.65
CA VAL A 110 -4.91 -10.28 3.93
C VAL A 110 -6.29 -10.27 3.28
N PRO A 111 -7.37 -10.27 4.06
CA PRO A 111 -8.70 -10.12 3.49
C PRO A 111 -8.85 -8.79 2.75
N THR A 112 -9.57 -8.81 1.64
CA THR A 112 -9.78 -7.62 0.79
C THR A 112 -10.33 -6.44 1.59
N GLY A 113 -11.34 -6.68 2.44
CA GLY A 113 -11.93 -5.62 3.28
C GLY A 113 -10.92 -5.00 4.26
N VAL A 114 -9.99 -5.80 4.76
CA VAL A 114 -8.91 -5.30 5.64
C VAL A 114 -7.96 -4.41 4.87
N ALA A 115 -7.54 -4.82 3.67
CA ALA A 115 -6.64 -4.00 2.83
C ALA A 115 -7.27 -2.63 2.52
N VAL A 116 -8.56 -2.61 2.17
CA VAL A 116 -9.28 -1.36 1.89
C VAL A 116 -9.38 -0.49 3.14
N ALA A 117 -9.83 -1.06 4.26
CA ALA A 117 -10.01 -0.31 5.51
C ALA A 117 -8.69 0.28 6.01
N GLU A 118 -7.60 -0.48 5.90
CA GLU A 118 -6.29 -0.01 6.33
C GLU A 118 -5.75 1.10 5.43
N ALA A 119 -5.96 1.01 4.12
CA ALA A 119 -5.58 2.06 3.20
C ALA A 119 -6.30 3.38 3.54
N VAL A 120 -7.59 3.30 3.81
CA VAL A 120 -8.39 4.47 4.19
C VAL A 120 -7.90 5.05 5.52
N ARG A 121 -7.63 4.19 6.50
CA ARG A 121 -7.12 4.61 7.81
C ARG A 121 -5.80 5.38 7.68
N ILE A 122 -4.86 4.83 6.94
CA ILE A 122 -3.55 5.45 6.74
C ILE A 122 -3.69 6.77 5.98
N ALA A 123 -4.53 6.80 4.95
CA ALA A 123 -4.78 8.04 4.20
C ALA A 123 -5.35 9.13 5.09
N LYS A 124 -6.31 8.81 5.94
CA LYS A 124 -6.90 9.78 6.87
C LYS A 124 -5.87 10.29 7.88
N LYS A 125 -5.01 9.41 8.36
CA LYS A 125 -3.99 9.77 9.35
C LYS A 125 -2.97 10.76 8.79
N TYR A 126 -2.54 10.57 7.55
CA TYR A 126 -1.41 11.32 6.98
C TYR A 126 -1.81 12.39 5.95
N ASP A 127 -2.97 12.28 5.34
CA ASP A 127 -3.35 13.15 4.22
C ASP A 127 -4.78 13.70 4.31
N GLY A 128 -5.52 13.34 5.35
CA GLY A 128 -6.83 13.91 5.64
C GLY A 128 -8.02 13.09 5.14
N ASP A 129 -9.20 13.50 5.58
CA ASP A 129 -10.45 12.78 5.31
C ASP A 129 -10.82 12.73 3.83
N ASP A 130 -10.54 13.79 3.08
CA ASP A 130 -10.83 13.85 1.64
C ASP A 130 -10.04 12.79 0.89
N THR A 131 -8.77 12.62 1.22
CA THR A 131 -7.93 11.59 0.61
C THR A 131 -8.43 10.20 1.01
N GLY A 132 -8.84 10.02 2.26
CA GLY A 132 -9.45 8.76 2.70
C GLY A 132 -10.68 8.39 1.89
N ALA A 133 -11.58 9.35 1.66
CA ALA A 133 -12.78 9.15 0.85
C ALA A 133 -12.44 8.82 -0.61
N PHE A 134 -11.46 9.50 -1.17
CA PHE A 134 -10.97 9.29 -2.53
C PHE A 134 -10.41 7.87 -2.70
N ILE A 135 -9.56 7.45 -1.78
CA ILE A 135 -8.98 6.10 -1.79
C ILE A 135 -10.06 5.03 -1.65
N ASN A 136 -11.01 5.25 -0.75
CA ASN A 136 -12.13 4.33 -0.59
C ASN A 136 -12.93 4.17 -1.87
N GLY A 137 -13.17 5.26 -2.59
CA GLY A 137 -13.88 5.24 -3.87
C GLY A 137 -13.16 4.44 -4.94
N ILE A 138 -11.85 4.67 -5.10
CA ILE A 138 -11.04 3.96 -6.10
C ILE A 138 -10.93 2.48 -5.75
N LEU A 139 -10.61 2.14 -4.52
CA LEU A 139 -10.49 0.73 -4.11
C LEU A 139 -11.83 0.01 -4.16
N GLY A 140 -12.92 0.69 -3.82
CA GLY A 140 -14.27 0.13 -3.97
C GLY A 140 -14.58 -0.22 -5.42
N SER A 141 -14.25 0.67 -6.35
CA SER A 141 -14.40 0.42 -7.78
C SER A 141 -13.57 -0.77 -8.24
N PHE A 142 -12.31 -0.85 -7.81
CA PHE A 142 -11.43 -1.96 -8.13
C PHE A 142 -11.98 -3.29 -7.62
N VAL A 143 -12.41 -3.34 -6.37
CA VAL A 143 -12.94 -4.56 -5.76
C VAL A 143 -14.21 -5.02 -6.47
N ARG A 144 -15.13 -4.10 -6.78
CA ARG A 144 -16.36 -4.44 -7.49
C ARG A 144 -16.07 -5.00 -8.88
N SER A 145 -15.16 -4.37 -9.62
CA SER A 145 -14.76 -4.82 -10.95
C SER A 145 -14.13 -6.22 -10.89
N ARG A 146 -13.26 -6.43 -9.92
CA ARG A 146 -12.59 -7.73 -9.71
C ARG A 146 -13.59 -8.82 -9.35
N ASN A 147 -14.55 -8.54 -8.48
CA ASN A 147 -15.60 -9.49 -8.11
C ASN A 147 -16.48 -9.84 -9.29
N THR A 148 -16.83 -8.86 -10.12
CA THR A 148 -17.61 -9.09 -11.33
C THR A 148 -16.88 -10.01 -12.30
N GLU A 149 -15.58 -9.82 -12.50
CA GLU A 149 -14.75 -10.69 -13.33
C GLU A 149 -14.69 -12.11 -12.79
N MET A 150 -14.54 -12.26 -11.46
CA MET A 150 -14.47 -13.57 -10.82
C MET A 150 -15.81 -14.31 -10.88
N GLU A 151 -16.93 -13.59 -10.92
CA GLU A 151 -18.28 -14.14 -11.01
C GLU A 151 -18.74 -14.35 -12.45
N ALA A 152 -17.96 -13.88 -13.43
CA ALA A 152 -18.30 -14.01 -14.84
C ALA A 152 -18.46 -15.48 -15.24
N PRO A 153 -19.46 -15.83 -16.05
CA PRO A 153 -19.68 -17.19 -16.47
C PRO A 153 -18.48 -17.80 -17.20
N GLN A 154 -18.16 -19.06 -16.86
CA GLN A 154 -17.05 -19.78 -17.48
C GLN A 154 -17.28 -20.12 -18.96
N GLU A 155 -18.46 -19.87 -19.49
CA GLU A 155 -18.81 -20.11 -20.89
C GLU A 155 -17.91 -19.36 -21.86
N GLU A 156 -17.38 -18.23 -21.44
CA GLU A 156 -16.43 -17.46 -22.26
C GLU A 156 -15.12 -18.20 -22.50
N ALA A 157 -14.82 -19.20 -21.69
CA ALA A 157 -13.63 -20.02 -21.83
C ALA A 157 -13.76 -21.11 -22.89
N LYS A 158 -14.90 -21.25 -23.53
CA LYS A 158 -15.15 -22.29 -24.54
C LYS A 158 -14.55 -21.94 -25.89
#